data_937b9b453435e59cda6f1a66de255d22
#
_entry.id   937b9b453435e59cda6f1a66de255d22
#
_cell.length_a   1.000
_cell.length_b   1.000
_cell.length_c   1.000
_cell.angle_alpha   90.00
_cell.angle_beta   90.00
_cell.angle_gamma   90.00
#
_symmetry.space_group_name_H-M   'P 1'
#
loop_
_entity.id
_entity.type
_entity.pdbx_description
1 polymer ?
#
loop_
_entity_poly.entity_id
_entity_poly.type
_entity_poly.pdbx_seq_one_letter_code
_entity_poly.pdbx_strand_id
1 'polypeptide(L)'
;MTLARAAGVILAKELRTEFRSRELLGTTAVFVLIVIVLFSFTFNPTSSESRRFGPGLLWLAFLFAGSLMLQSSFLREQTNDTLAALRLAPIDPFSILAGKMAANFLFLLLVEVILLPVFAVLYNVAILPVLAPLLLVLSLGTIGLAATGTVFSAVAAQARLRELLLPLLLLPVLAPVLIASTEATIGVLRDPSELSPVWLVFLACFDVVFLTAAWMVGEYLLEE
;
A
#
# COMPACT_ATOMS: atom_id res chain seq x y z
N MET A 1 11.72 -21.11 -15.45
CA MET A 1 11.28 -21.09 -14.03
C MET A 1 9.78 -20.91 -14.00
N THR A 2 9.03 -21.50 -13.05
CA THR A 2 7.60 -21.18 -12.92
C THR A 2 7.43 -19.74 -12.43
N LEU A 3 6.39 -19.04 -12.88
CA LEU A 3 6.06 -17.65 -12.51
C LEU A 3 6.12 -17.44 -10.99
N ALA A 4 5.44 -18.32 -10.22
CA ALA A 4 5.40 -18.24 -8.76
C ALA A 4 6.80 -18.35 -8.11
N ARG A 5 7.68 -19.19 -8.66
CA ARG A 5 9.04 -19.35 -8.14
C ARG A 5 9.89 -18.11 -8.43
N ALA A 6 9.75 -17.52 -9.62
CA ALA A 6 10.46 -16.30 -9.98
C ALA A 6 10.01 -15.12 -9.13
N ALA A 7 8.68 -14.91 -9.00
CA ALA A 7 8.11 -13.87 -8.13
C ALA A 7 8.54 -14.05 -6.65
N GLY A 8 8.60 -15.29 -6.16
CA GLY A 8 9.07 -15.59 -4.80
C GLY A 8 10.55 -15.24 -4.58
N VAL A 9 11.42 -15.45 -5.57
CA VAL A 9 12.83 -15.04 -5.49
C VAL A 9 12.98 -13.53 -5.43
N ILE A 10 12.20 -12.80 -6.24
CA ILE A 10 12.20 -11.35 -6.25
C ILE A 10 11.66 -10.81 -4.93
N LEU A 11 10.54 -11.34 -4.43
CA LEU A 11 10.00 -11.02 -3.12
C LEU A 11 11.05 -11.22 -2.02
N ALA A 12 11.71 -12.36 -1.99
CA ALA A 12 12.75 -12.66 -0.99
C ALA A 12 13.94 -11.69 -1.08
N LYS A 13 14.32 -11.29 -2.30
CA LYS A 13 15.37 -10.27 -2.53
C LYS A 13 14.94 -8.93 -1.96
N GLU A 14 13.72 -8.45 -2.27
CA GLU A 14 13.22 -7.16 -1.79
C GLU A 14 13.13 -7.15 -0.25
N LEU A 15 12.57 -8.20 0.35
CA LEU A 15 12.48 -8.34 1.80
C LEU A 15 13.86 -8.32 2.46
N ARG A 16 14.82 -9.10 1.93
CA ARG A 16 16.17 -9.15 2.48
C ARG A 16 16.88 -7.80 2.40
N THR A 17 16.73 -7.09 1.28
CA THR A 17 17.32 -5.77 1.07
C THR A 17 16.77 -4.78 2.08
N GLU A 18 15.45 -4.72 2.24
CA GLU A 18 14.82 -3.76 3.14
C GLU A 18 15.07 -4.08 4.62
N PHE A 19 15.00 -5.34 5.03
CA PHE A 19 15.32 -5.71 6.42
C PHE A 19 16.78 -5.45 6.79
N ARG A 20 17.67 -5.39 5.80
CA ARG A 20 19.09 -5.05 6.02
C ARG A 20 19.31 -3.54 6.10
N SER A 21 18.69 -2.76 5.22
CA SER A 21 18.83 -1.29 5.21
C SER A 21 17.91 -0.61 6.21
N ARG A 22 16.69 -1.11 6.38
CA ARG A 22 15.61 -0.54 7.21
C ARG A 22 15.26 0.92 6.88
N GLU A 23 15.73 1.42 5.76
CA GLU A 23 15.65 2.82 5.39
C GLU A 23 14.23 3.20 4.99
N LEU A 24 13.63 2.40 4.11
CA LEU A 24 12.32 2.67 3.56
C LEU A 24 11.21 2.48 4.59
N LEU A 25 11.23 1.34 5.29
CA LEU A 25 10.28 1.04 6.36
C LEU A 25 10.38 2.06 7.49
N GLY A 26 11.62 2.43 7.89
CA GLY A 26 11.84 3.40 8.94
C GLY A 26 11.31 4.78 8.56
N THR A 27 11.66 5.29 7.39
CA THR A 27 11.21 6.60 6.90
C THR A 27 9.70 6.65 6.76
N THR A 28 9.10 5.59 6.17
CA THR A 28 7.66 5.50 5.98
C THR A 28 6.91 5.43 7.31
N ALA A 29 7.37 4.60 8.25
CA ALA A 29 6.76 4.48 9.57
C ALA A 29 6.84 5.80 10.36
N VAL A 30 7.98 6.47 10.34
CA VAL A 30 8.15 7.79 10.98
C VAL A 30 7.23 8.83 10.33
N PHE A 31 7.12 8.86 9.00
CA PHE A 31 6.22 9.77 8.31
C PHE A 31 4.76 9.56 8.74
N VAL A 32 4.26 8.32 8.71
CA VAL A 32 2.87 8.02 9.12
C VAL A 32 2.67 8.33 10.61
N LEU A 33 3.64 8.02 11.46
CA LEU A 33 3.60 8.35 12.87
C LEU A 33 3.43 9.86 13.09
N ILE A 34 4.24 10.68 12.41
CA ILE A 34 4.15 12.14 12.49
C ILE A 34 2.77 12.62 12.06
N VAL A 35 2.23 12.10 10.95
CA VAL A 35 0.91 12.46 10.45
C VAL A 35 -0.17 12.10 11.48
N ILE A 36 -0.16 10.87 12.00
CA ILE A 36 -1.15 10.40 12.99
C ILE A 36 -1.09 11.26 14.26
N VAL A 37 0.12 11.56 14.76
CA VAL A 37 0.32 12.38 15.95
C VAL A 37 -0.17 13.81 15.72
N LEU A 38 0.22 14.42 14.60
CA LEU A 38 -0.17 15.79 14.25
C LEU A 38 -1.68 15.96 14.19
N PHE A 39 -2.37 15.05 13.52
CA PHE A 39 -3.83 15.09 13.47
C PHE A 39 -4.49 14.76 14.80
N SER A 40 -3.90 13.93 15.64
CA SER A 40 -4.39 13.65 17.00
C SER A 40 -4.42 14.91 17.88
N PHE A 41 -3.48 15.83 17.71
CA PHE A 41 -3.49 17.12 18.41
C PHE A 41 -4.50 18.12 17.83
N THR A 42 -4.92 17.93 16.59
CA THR A 42 -5.90 18.82 15.93
C THR A 42 -7.33 18.51 16.34
N PHE A 43 -7.62 17.24 16.60
CA PHE A 43 -8.96 16.77 16.99
C PHE A 43 -8.97 16.34 18.45
N ASN A 44 -10.08 16.62 19.16
CA ASN A 44 -10.27 16.07 20.51
C ASN A 44 -10.49 14.54 20.41
N PRO A 45 -9.62 13.69 20.97
CA PRO A 45 -9.68 12.23 20.81
C PRO A 45 -11.00 11.60 21.31
N THR A 46 -11.68 12.26 22.24
CA THR A 46 -12.94 11.77 22.82
C THR A 46 -14.18 12.24 22.06
N SER A 47 -14.03 13.11 21.08
CA SER A 47 -15.14 13.64 20.29
C SER A 47 -15.67 12.58 19.29
N SER A 48 -16.97 12.68 18.98
CA SER A 48 -17.59 11.91 17.91
C SER A 48 -16.96 12.20 16.54
N GLU A 49 -16.45 13.41 16.36
CA GLU A 49 -15.74 13.85 15.15
C GLU A 49 -14.43 13.10 14.95
N SER A 50 -13.64 12.92 16.00
CA SER A 50 -12.37 12.20 15.93
C SER A 50 -12.57 10.75 15.47
N ARG A 51 -13.62 10.08 15.97
CA ARG A 51 -13.98 8.72 15.54
C ARG A 51 -14.49 8.66 14.10
N ARG A 52 -15.08 9.74 13.59
CA ARG A 52 -15.58 9.82 12.22
C ARG A 52 -14.47 10.14 11.21
N PHE A 53 -13.57 11.05 11.53
CA PHE A 53 -12.50 11.50 10.62
C PHE A 53 -11.20 10.70 10.74
N GLY A 54 -10.94 10.11 11.90
CA GLY A 54 -9.71 9.34 12.16
C GLY A 54 -9.39 8.28 11.11
N PRO A 55 -10.33 7.39 10.71
CA PRO A 55 -10.10 6.40 9.67
C PRO A 55 -9.74 7.01 8.31
N GLY A 56 -10.38 8.12 7.92
CA GLY A 56 -10.02 8.82 6.67
C GLY A 56 -8.61 9.38 6.69
N LEU A 57 -8.19 9.96 7.83
CA LEU A 57 -6.84 10.46 8.01
C LEU A 57 -5.81 9.32 8.03
N LEU A 58 -6.15 8.18 8.61
CA LEU A 58 -5.32 6.99 8.61
C LEU A 58 -5.06 6.50 7.19
N TRP A 59 -6.11 6.34 6.39
CA TRP A 59 -5.99 5.90 4.99
C TRP A 59 -5.27 6.92 4.10
N LEU A 60 -5.48 8.22 4.35
CA LEU A 60 -4.73 9.27 3.66
C LEU A 60 -3.24 9.21 4.01
N ALA A 61 -2.89 8.99 5.27
CA ALA A 61 -1.50 8.79 5.69
C ALA A 61 -0.88 7.55 5.02
N PHE A 62 -1.62 6.45 4.93
CA PHE A 62 -1.15 5.24 4.23
C PHE A 62 -0.98 5.46 2.72
N LEU A 63 -1.85 6.23 2.08
CA LEU A 63 -1.66 6.61 0.67
C LEU A 63 -0.35 7.37 0.45
N PHE A 64 -0.10 8.39 1.25
CA PHE A 64 1.15 9.18 1.10
C PHE A 64 2.38 8.34 1.45
N ALA A 65 2.32 7.56 2.51
CA ALA A 65 3.38 6.62 2.88
C ALA A 65 3.63 5.60 1.77
N GLY A 66 2.55 5.03 1.23
CA GLY A 66 2.61 4.11 0.10
C GLY A 66 3.25 4.74 -1.13
N SER A 67 2.89 5.98 -1.46
CA SER A 67 3.48 6.68 -2.61
C SER A 67 4.99 6.86 -2.46
N LEU A 68 5.49 7.20 -1.27
CA LEU A 68 6.92 7.31 -0.99
C LEU A 68 7.64 5.95 -1.13
N MET A 69 7.03 4.91 -0.60
CA MET A 69 7.57 3.55 -0.66
C MET A 69 7.61 3.02 -2.10
N LEU A 70 6.53 3.20 -2.85
CA LEU A 70 6.40 2.75 -4.23
C LEU A 70 7.38 3.46 -5.17
N GLN A 71 7.64 4.76 -4.98
CA GLN A 71 8.67 5.48 -5.72
C GLN A 71 10.03 4.82 -5.57
N SER A 72 10.39 4.43 -4.36
CA SER A 72 11.68 3.81 -4.07
C SER A 72 11.84 2.42 -4.66
N SER A 73 10.73 1.71 -4.91
CA SER A 73 10.74 0.31 -5.35
C SER A 73 11.45 0.09 -6.70
N PHE A 74 11.24 0.99 -7.68
CA PHE A 74 11.91 0.92 -8.98
C PHE A 74 13.15 1.83 -9.07
N LEU A 75 13.19 2.90 -8.26
CA LEU A 75 14.30 3.85 -8.25
C LEU A 75 15.62 3.18 -7.86
N ARG A 76 15.60 2.30 -6.86
CA ARG A 76 16.77 1.54 -6.41
C ARG A 76 17.38 0.69 -7.52
N GLU A 77 16.54 0.11 -8.38
CA GLU A 77 17.01 -0.74 -9.49
C GLU A 77 17.60 0.07 -10.62
N GLN A 78 17.04 1.23 -10.91
CA GLN A 78 17.61 2.14 -11.90
C GLN A 78 18.96 2.70 -11.46
N THR A 79 19.09 3.10 -10.20
CA THR A 79 20.34 3.67 -9.67
C THR A 79 21.48 2.67 -9.67
N ASN A 80 21.18 1.36 -9.56
CA ASN A 80 22.16 0.30 -9.52
C ASN A 80 22.32 -0.48 -10.85
N ASP A 81 21.67 -0.05 -11.94
CA ASP A 81 21.60 -0.73 -13.23
C ASP A 81 21.11 -2.19 -13.15
N THR A 82 20.46 -2.56 -12.04
CA THR A 82 19.99 -3.93 -11.82
C THR A 82 18.72 -4.24 -12.60
N LEU A 83 17.98 -3.21 -13.05
CA LEU A 83 16.81 -3.39 -13.91
C LEU A 83 17.18 -4.03 -15.25
N ALA A 84 18.30 -3.60 -15.85
CA ALA A 84 18.81 -4.19 -17.09
C ALA A 84 19.17 -5.67 -16.90
N ALA A 85 19.81 -6.02 -15.78
CA ALA A 85 20.14 -7.42 -15.46
C ALA A 85 18.86 -8.27 -15.24
N LEU A 86 17.81 -7.70 -14.62
CA LEU A 86 16.53 -8.38 -14.44
C LEU A 86 15.81 -8.62 -15.78
N ARG A 87 15.89 -7.67 -16.71
CA ARG A 87 15.31 -7.80 -18.07
C ARG A 87 16.02 -8.88 -18.90
N LEU A 88 17.32 -9.10 -18.69
CA LEU A 88 18.09 -10.14 -19.36
C LEU A 88 17.90 -11.55 -18.76
N ALA A 89 17.28 -11.63 -17.58
CA ALA A 89 17.03 -12.91 -16.94
C ALA A 89 15.96 -13.71 -17.72
N PRO A 90 16.09 -15.03 -17.89
CA PRO A 90 15.11 -15.85 -18.60
C PRO A 90 13.88 -16.16 -17.71
N ILE A 91 13.19 -15.11 -17.30
CA ILE A 91 11.98 -15.14 -16.46
C ILE A 91 10.87 -14.32 -17.11
N ASP A 92 9.65 -14.68 -16.84
CA ASP A 92 8.47 -13.93 -17.27
C ASP A 92 8.51 -12.51 -16.67
N PRO A 93 8.37 -11.44 -17.48
CA PRO A 93 8.37 -10.06 -16.99
C PRO A 93 7.34 -9.80 -15.89
N PHE A 94 6.15 -10.39 -15.98
CA PHE A 94 5.14 -10.28 -14.95
C PHE A 94 5.62 -10.83 -13.59
N SER A 95 6.53 -11.81 -13.58
CA SER A 95 7.10 -12.33 -12.31
C SER A 95 7.85 -11.26 -11.53
N ILE A 96 8.48 -10.30 -12.22
CA ILE A 96 9.18 -9.18 -11.59
C ILE A 96 8.16 -8.25 -10.93
N LEU A 97 7.13 -7.89 -11.69
CA LEU A 97 6.07 -7.01 -11.20
C LEU A 97 5.34 -7.65 -10.01
N ALA A 98 4.94 -8.92 -10.12
CA ALA A 98 4.26 -9.66 -9.08
C ALA A 98 5.08 -9.79 -7.80
N GLY A 99 6.38 -10.05 -7.91
CA GLY A 99 7.30 -10.11 -6.77
C GLY A 99 7.42 -8.76 -6.05
N LYS A 100 7.47 -7.66 -6.81
CA LYS A 100 7.50 -6.30 -6.26
C LYS A 100 6.15 -5.89 -5.63
N MET A 101 5.04 -6.23 -6.27
CA MET A 101 3.69 -6.00 -5.71
C MET A 101 3.54 -6.70 -4.36
N ALA A 102 3.95 -7.98 -4.29
CA ALA A 102 3.91 -8.74 -3.04
C ALA A 102 4.82 -8.13 -1.96
N ALA A 103 6.02 -7.65 -2.32
CA ALA A 103 6.91 -6.96 -1.40
C ALA A 103 6.31 -5.66 -0.88
N ASN A 104 5.79 -4.82 -1.78
CA ASN A 104 5.15 -3.54 -1.43
C ASN A 104 3.92 -3.76 -0.53
N PHE A 105 3.09 -4.76 -0.84
CA PHE A 105 1.97 -5.16 0.01
C PHE A 105 2.43 -5.51 1.43
N LEU A 106 3.43 -6.39 1.56
CA LEU A 106 3.92 -6.80 2.88
C LEU A 106 4.56 -5.65 3.66
N PHE A 107 5.29 -4.76 2.99
CA PHE A 107 5.90 -3.60 3.65
C PHE A 107 4.83 -2.61 4.15
N LEU A 108 3.83 -2.30 3.32
CA LEU A 108 2.74 -1.41 3.70
C LEU A 108 1.93 -2.01 4.85
N LEU A 109 1.54 -3.28 4.73
CA LEU A 109 0.80 -3.98 5.78
C LEU A 109 1.59 -4.03 7.10
N LEU A 110 2.91 -4.23 7.03
CA LEU A 110 3.77 -4.19 8.21
C LEU A 110 3.74 -2.81 8.89
N VAL A 111 3.85 -1.73 8.12
CA VAL A 111 3.76 -0.36 8.63
C VAL A 111 2.38 -0.10 9.24
N GLU A 112 1.31 -0.52 8.58
CA GLU A 112 -0.06 -0.39 9.09
C GLU A 112 -0.24 -1.11 10.43
N VAL A 113 0.17 -2.37 10.52
CA VAL A 113 0.06 -3.18 11.73
C VAL A 113 0.88 -2.61 12.90
N ILE A 114 2.07 -2.08 12.62
CA ILE A 114 2.91 -1.44 13.65
C ILE A 114 2.26 -0.16 14.17
N LEU A 115 1.60 0.60 13.31
CA LEU A 115 1.02 1.90 13.66
C LEU A 115 -0.41 1.81 14.20
N LEU A 116 -1.10 0.68 14.00
CA LEU A 116 -2.44 0.45 14.57
C LEU A 116 -2.52 0.67 16.10
N PRO A 117 -1.60 0.16 16.92
CA PRO A 117 -1.60 0.42 18.38
C PRO A 117 -1.46 1.91 18.70
N VAL A 118 -0.64 2.64 17.95
CA VAL A 118 -0.47 4.09 18.13
C VAL A 118 -1.76 4.83 17.81
N PHE A 119 -2.39 4.46 16.69
CA PHE A 119 -3.69 4.99 16.31
C PHE A 119 -4.75 4.70 17.38
N ALA A 120 -4.81 3.44 17.90
CA ALA A 120 -5.74 3.06 18.95
C ALA A 120 -5.65 3.93 20.20
N VAL A 121 -4.42 4.18 20.66
CA VAL A 121 -4.15 4.99 21.85
C VAL A 121 -4.50 6.46 21.61
N LEU A 122 -4.03 7.04 20.50
CA LEU A 122 -4.20 8.46 20.20
C LEU A 122 -5.65 8.84 19.89
N TYR A 123 -6.41 7.94 19.28
CA TYR A 123 -7.81 8.18 18.91
C TYR A 123 -8.81 7.52 19.88
N ASN A 124 -8.32 6.93 20.97
CA ASN A 124 -9.11 6.25 21.99
C ASN A 124 -10.10 5.23 21.39
N VAL A 125 -9.58 4.33 20.55
CA VAL A 125 -10.35 3.32 19.84
C VAL A 125 -9.96 1.92 20.34
N ALA A 126 -10.94 1.09 20.69
CA ALA A 126 -10.72 -0.30 21.07
C ALA A 126 -10.57 -1.17 19.81
N ILE A 127 -9.32 -1.44 19.39
CA ILE A 127 -9.02 -2.24 18.18
C ILE A 127 -9.11 -3.76 18.45
N LEU A 128 -8.73 -4.22 19.64
CA LEU A 128 -8.62 -5.65 19.92
C LEU A 128 -9.90 -6.45 19.63
N PRO A 129 -11.11 -5.97 20.00
CA PRO A 129 -12.35 -6.71 19.73
C PRO A 129 -12.68 -6.82 18.24
N VAL A 130 -12.19 -5.90 17.42
CA VAL A 130 -12.50 -5.76 15.99
C VAL A 130 -11.31 -6.06 15.09
N LEU A 131 -10.24 -6.66 15.66
CA LEU A 131 -8.98 -6.85 14.96
C LEU A 131 -9.11 -7.67 13.67
N ALA A 132 -9.90 -8.75 13.69
CA ALA A 132 -10.06 -9.62 12.53
C ALA A 132 -10.74 -8.90 11.33
N PRO A 133 -11.92 -8.27 11.49
CA PRO A 133 -12.53 -7.52 10.39
C PRO A 133 -11.69 -6.28 9.99
N LEU A 134 -10.99 -5.66 10.93
CA LEU A 134 -10.10 -4.54 10.64
C LEU A 134 -8.92 -4.97 9.75
N LEU A 135 -8.25 -6.09 10.08
CA LEU A 135 -7.17 -6.64 9.26
C LEU A 135 -7.64 -7.05 7.87
N LEU A 136 -8.88 -7.52 7.74
CA LEU A 136 -9.47 -7.82 6.42
C LEU A 136 -9.59 -6.55 5.58
N VAL A 137 -10.15 -5.46 6.14
CA VAL A 137 -10.27 -4.18 5.44
C VAL A 137 -8.91 -3.61 5.07
N LEU A 138 -7.96 -3.62 6.03
CA LEU A 138 -6.58 -3.19 5.77
C LEU A 138 -5.95 -4.00 4.64
N SER A 139 -6.05 -5.33 4.69
CA SER A 139 -5.46 -6.18 3.66
C SER A 139 -6.02 -5.90 2.27
N LEU A 140 -7.35 -5.76 2.13
CA LEU A 140 -7.98 -5.44 0.85
C LEU A 140 -7.55 -4.05 0.36
N GLY A 141 -7.67 -3.02 1.18
CA GLY A 141 -7.25 -1.67 0.78
C GLY A 141 -5.78 -1.59 0.39
N THR A 142 -4.92 -2.31 1.12
CA THR A 142 -3.48 -2.36 0.85
C THR A 142 -3.14 -3.17 -0.40
N ILE A 143 -3.90 -4.23 -0.74
CA ILE A 143 -3.74 -4.94 -2.02
C ILE A 143 -4.00 -3.98 -3.18
N GLY A 144 -5.12 -3.25 -3.14
CA GLY A 144 -5.47 -2.27 -4.17
C GLY A 144 -4.40 -1.18 -4.31
N LEU A 145 -3.91 -0.65 -3.19
CA LEU A 145 -2.85 0.35 -3.16
C LEU A 145 -1.52 -0.20 -3.71
N ALA A 146 -1.11 -1.39 -3.30
CA ALA A 146 0.13 -2.02 -3.74
C ALA A 146 0.07 -2.41 -5.23
N ALA A 147 -1.04 -2.99 -5.69
CA ALA A 147 -1.22 -3.39 -7.09
C ALA A 147 -1.17 -2.16 -8.02
N THR A 148 -2.08 -1.21 -7.79
CA THR A 148 -2.15 0.03 -8.57
C THR A 148 -0.83 0.80 -8.50
N GLY A 149 -0.31 1.00 -7.29
CA GLY A 149 0.88 1.78 -7.06
C GLY A 149 2.14 1.18 -7.69
N THR A 150 2.28 -0.15 -7.68
CA THR A 150 3.44 -0.81 -8.33
C THR A 150 3.40 -0.64 -9.84
N VAL A 151 2.22 -0.77 -10.48
CA VAL A 151 2.06 -0.52 -11.92
C VAL A 151 2.40 0.91 -12.27
N PHE A 152 1.82 1.89 -11.56
CA PHE A 152 2.12 3.30 -11.82
C PHE A 152 3.57 3.68 -11.50
N SER A 153 4.19 3.03 -10.51
CA SER A 153 5.61 3.22 -10.20
C SER A 153 6.49 2.71 -11.34
N ALA A 154 6.14 1.58 -11.97
CA ALA A 154 6.85 1.06 -13.13
C ALA A 154 6.75 2.02 -14.34
N VAL A 155 5.55 2.55 -14.60
CA VAL A 155 5.32 3.57 -15.65
C VAL A 155 6.07 4.86 -15.35
N ALA A 156 5.95 5.36 -14.11
CA ALA A 156 6.58 6.61 -13.69
C ALA A 156 8.11 6.52 -13.67
N ALA A 157 8.68 5.32 -13.48
CA ALA A 157 10.12 5.13 -13.45
C ALA A 157 10.82 5.62 -14.71
N GLN A 158 10.16 5.57 -15.85
CA GLN A 158 10.69 6.05 -17.14
C GLN A 158 10.51 7.56 -17.34
N ALA A 159 9.72 8.22 -16.50
CA ALA A 159 9.40 9.65 -16.67
C ALA A 159 10.45 10.56 -16.01
N ARG A 160 10.68 11.73 -16.64
CA ARG A 160 11.67 12.72 -16.19
C ARG A 160 11.27 13.39 -14.85
N LEU A 161 9.95 13.48 -14.58
CA LEU A 161 9.38 14.08 -13.34
C LEU A 161 8.67 13.05 -12.47
N ARG A 162 9.23 11.84 -12.38
CA ARG A 162 8.66 10.67 -11.69
C ARG A 162 8.22 10.93 -10.24
N GLU A 163 8.96 11.78 -9.51
CA GLU A 163 8.68 12.08 -8.10
C GLU A 163 7.34 12.80 -7.89
N LEU A 164 6.93 13.63 -8.86
CA LEU A 164 5.66 14.34 -8.83
C LEU A 164 4.53 13.56 -9.52
N LEU A 165 4.87 12.80 -10.56
CA LEU A 165 3.87 12.06 -11.34
C LEU A 165 3.20 10.95 -10.56
N LEU A 166 3.95 10.23 -9.72
CA LEU A 166 3.39 9.08 -9.02
C LEU A 166 2.28 9.48 -8.05
N PRO A 167 2.47 10.42 -7.07
CA PRO A 167 1.38 10.85 -6.20
C PRO A 167 0.22 11.49 -6.96
N LEU A 168 0.51 12.25 -8.03
CA LEU A 168 -0.50 12.93 -8.83
C LEU A 168 -1.43 11.96 -9.57
N LEU A 169 -0.87 10.87 -10.10
CA LEU A 169 -1.62 9.83 -10.80
C LEU A 169 -2.33 8.87 -9.83
N LEU A 170 -1.67 8.53 -8.72
CA LEU A 170 -2.22 7.60 -7.74
C LEU A 170 -3.46 8.16 -7.04
N LEU A 171 -3.46 9.43 -6.67
CA LEU A 171 -4.54 10.02 -5.87
C LEU A 171 -5.92 9.89 -6.53
N PRO A 172 -6.15 10.29 -7.80
CA PRO A 172 -7.46 10.14 -8.42
C PRO A 172 -7.85 8.68 -8.65
N VAL A 173 -6.89 7.81 -8.97
CA VAL A 173 -7.18 6.38 -9.23
C VAL A 173 -7.49 5.64 -7.94
N LEU A 174 -6.80 5.95 -6.85
CA LEU A 174 -7.01 5.34 -5.54
C LEU A 174 -8.11 6.00 -4.71
N ALA A 175 -8.63 7.16 -5.11
CA ALA A 175 -9.71 7.83 -4.39
C ALA A 175 -10.90 6.90 -4.07
N PRO A 176 -11.41 6.06 -5.01
CA PRO A 176 -12.48 5.11 -4.70
C PRO A 176 -12.09 4.07 -3.63
N VAL A 177 -10.83 3.58 -3.67
CA VAL A 177 -10.30 2.64 -2.65
C VAL A 177 -10.22 3.31 -1.29
N LEU A 178 -9.72 4.53 -1.24
CA LEU A 178 -9.61 5.30 0.00
C LEU A 178 -10.99 5.54 0.64
N ILE A 179 -11.99 5.88 -0.17
CA ILE A 179 -13.36 6.08 0.30
C ILE A 179 -13.91 4.76 0.85
N ALA A 180 -13.83 3.68 0.07
CA ALA A 180 -14.34 2.37 0.46
C ALA A 180 -13.65 1.83 1.73
N SER A 181 -12.33 1.95 1.79
CA SER A 181 -11.53 1.53 2.96
C SER A 181 -11.84 2.36 4.20
N THR A 182 -12.04 3.67 4.02
CA THR A 182 -12.44 4.57 5.11
C THR A 182 -13.82 4.20 5.66
N GLU A 183 -14.82 4.06 4.80
CA GLU A 183 -16.18 3.71 5.20
C GLU A 183 -16.26 2.32 5.83
N ALA A 184 -15.53 1.34 5.27
CA ALA A 184 -15.43 0.01 5.86
C ALA A 184 -14.77 0.07 7.26
N THR A 185 -13.69 0.85 7.41
CA THR A 185 -13.01 1.02 8.70
C THR A 185 -13.92 1.72 9.72
N ILE A 186 -14.68 2.74 9.33
CA ILE A 186 -15.66 3.40 10.20
C ILE A 186 -16.72 2.39 10.66
N GLY A 187 -17.25 1.57 9.76
CA GLY A 187 -18.22 0.53 10.10
C GLY A 187 -17.65 -0.46 11.12
N VAL A 188 -16.46 -1.02 10.87
CA VAL A 188 -15.78 -1.94 11.79
C VAL A 188 -15.54 -1.34 13.17
N LEU A 189 -15.13 -0.07 13.24
CA LEU A 189 -14.79 0.58 14.51
C LEU A 189 -16.04 1.04 15.32
N ARG A 190 -17.19 1.19 14.67
CA ARG A 190 -18.47 1.46 15.36
C ARG A 190 -19.04 0.18 15.93
N ASP A 191 -19.37 -0.74 15.08
CA ASP A 191 -19.87 -2.08 15.38
C ASP A 191 -19.57 -2.99 14.20
N PRO A 192 -18.85 -4.12 14.38
CA PRO A 192 -18.56 -5.06 13.31
C PRO A 192 -19.81 -5.58 12.57
N SER A 193 -20.97 -5.59 13.23
CA SER A 193 -22.24 -5.96 12.62
C SER A 193 -22.79 -4.91 11.64
N GLU A 194 -22.34 -3.66 11.73
CA GLU A 194 -22.70 -2.56 10.83
C GLU A 194 -21.77 -2.48 9.61
N LEU A 195 -20.75 -3.34 9.53
CA LEU A 195 -19.87 -3.41 8.38
C LEU A 195 -20.67 -3.79 7.14
N SER A 196 -20.90 -2.82 6.26
CA SER A 196 -21.61 -3.06 5.02
C SER A 196 -20.77 -3.94 4.08
N PRO A 197 -21.25 -5.11 3.64
CA PRO A 197 -20.53 -5.98 2.72
C PRO A 197 -20.25 -5.29 1.37
N VAL A 198 -20.98 -4.23 1.03
CA VAL A 198 -20.81 -3.47 -0.21
C VAL A 198 -19.38 -2.92 -0.33
N TRP A 199 -18.82 -2.39 0.76
CA TRP A 199 -17.46 -1.86 0.74
C TRP A 199 -16.40 -2.94 0.56
N LEU A 200 -16.58 -4.11 1.19
CA LEU A 200 -15.68 -5.24 1.02
C LEU A 200 -15.72 -5.80 -0.41
N VAL A 201 -16.94 -5.95 -0.96
CA VAL A 201 -17.13 -6.39 -2.34
C VAL A 201 -16.51 -5.38 -3.31
N PHE A 202 -16.71 -4.09 -3.07
CA PHE A 202 -16.11 -3.04 -3.89
C PHE A 202 -14.57 -3.13 -3.89
N LEU A 203 -13.94 -3.24 -2.72
CA LEU A 203 -12.50 -3.38 -2.57
C LEU A 203 -12.00 -4.64 -3.30
N ALA A 204 -12.66 -5.79 -3.09
CA ALA A 204 -12.30 -7.04 -3.76
C ALA A 204 -12.43 -6.94 -5.29
N CYS A 205 -13.50 -6.31 -5.80
CA CYS A 205 -13.66 -6.08 -7.23
C CYS A 205 -12.56 -5.16 -7.79
N PHE A 206 -12.23 -4.09 -7.07
CA PHE A 206 -11.15 -3.20 -7.44
C PHE A 206 -9.80 -3.95 -7.51
N ASP A 207 -9.50 -4.77 -6.51
CA ASP A 207 -8.29 -5.57 -6.45
C ASP A 207 -8.19 -6.52 -7.65
N VAL A 208 -9.27 -7.23 -7.96
CA VAL A 208 -9.33 -8.13 -9.13
C VAL A 208 -9.07 -7.37 -10.43
N VAL A 209 -9.69 -6.21 -10.61
CA VAL A 209 -9.51 -5.38 -11.82
C VAL A 209 -8.05 -4.93 -11.95
N PHE A 210 -7.46 -4.40 -10.88
CA PHE A 210 -6.09 -3.87 -10.96
C PHE A 210 -5.02 -4.97 -10.98
N LEU A 211 -5.24 -6.12 -10.33
CA LEU A 211 -4.36 -7.28 -10.47
C LEU A 211 -4.41 -7.85 -11.89
N THR A 212 -5.60 -7.90 -12.50
CA THR A 212 -5.74 -8.33 -13.90
C THR A 212 -5.09 -7.33 -14.86
N ALA A 213 -5.30 -6.04 -14.65
CA ALA A 213 -4.65 -5.00 -15.43
C ALA A 213 -3.12 -5.07 -15.31
N ALA A 214 -2.60 -5.27 -14.10
CA ALA A 214 -1.17 -5.46 -13.84
C ALA A 214 -0.60 -6.67 -14.58
N TRP A 215 -1.36 -7.76 -14.63
CA TRP A 215 -0.97 -8.95 -15.39
C TRP A 215 -0.91 -8.66 -16.89
N MET A 216 -1.93 -8.01 -17.45
CA MET A 216 -1.99 -7.69 -18.88
C MET A 216 -0.91 -6.69 -19.33
N VAL A 217 -0.59 -5.72 -18.49
CA VAL A 217 0.36 -4.65 -18.81
C VAL A 217 1.80 -5.03 -18.44
N GLY A 218 1.98 -6.04 -17.57
CA GLY A 218 3.28 -6.43 -17.03
C GLY A 218 4.32 -6.83 -18.09
N GLU A 219 3.88 -7.45 -19.17
CA GLU A 219 4.76 -7.77 -20.31
C GLU A 219 5.28 -6.51 -20.98
N TYR A 220 4.41 -5.55 -21.28
CA TYR A 220 4.77 -4.33 -22.00
C TYR A 220 5.63 -3.37 -21.17
N LEU A 221 5.40 -3.30 -19.86
CA LEU A 221 6.11 -2.36 -18.98
C LEU A 221 7.60 -2.67 -18.79
N LEU A 222 7.99 -3.91 -19.01
CA LEU A 222 9.35 -4.38 -18.74
C LEU A 222 10.12 -4.74 -20.03
N GLU A 223 9.48 -4.78 -21.20
CA GLU A 223 10.12 -5.05 -22.48
C GLU A 223 10.75 -3.80 -23.13
N GLU A 224 10.27 -2.59 -22.81
CA GLU A 224 10.87 -1.31 -23.23
C GLU A 224 11.95 -0.82 -22.24
#